data_c6bf8a7531fd25f2317ba8152581e3c5
#
_entry.id   c6bf8a7531fd25f2317ba8152581e3c5
#
_cell.length_a   1.000
_cell.length_b   1.000
_cell.length_c   1.000
_cell.angle_alpha   90.00
_cell.angle_beta   90.00
_cell.angle_gamma   90.00
#
_symmetry.space_group_name_H-M   'P 1'
#
loop_
_entity.id
_entity.type
_entity.pdbx_description
1 polymer ?
#
loop_
_entity_poly.entity_id
_entity_poly.type
_entity_poly.pdbx_seq_one_letter_code
_entity_poly.pdbx_strand_id
1 'polypeptide(L)'
;MRLAPLLLLLLPLALVLVQLLLRWGLQRRVDLLRSAHSYRPPQGRDTPVLVEVDVDSSPLFDCKASPEAPPHYLVFDTETLDVLHEEEVGEDSEPSPLILLSWQVLDAMGACLLEETHLIRRTTPISEEATCLHGITTEEMEREGEELRPVLHLFLQAVGRVKILVAHNVRFHRRLVLSELSAVGLPTEPLESLPTLCTMERGRVLGFKRRDTGEALYPKLSELFGYLYLHQPEVSIRFRQKGLRDVRLCAACLRQLVI
;
A
#
# COMPACT_ATOMS: atom_id res chain seq x y z
N MET A 1 -52.39 -24.39 5.67
CA MET A 1 -51.99 -23.26 6.55
C MET A 1 -50.92 -22.44 5.82
N ARG A 2 -51.20 -21.15 5.59
CA ARG A 2 -50.39 -20.26 4.71
C ARG A 2 -49.35 -19.49 5.51
N LEU A 3 -48.07 -19.92 5.48
CA LEU A 3 -46.93 -19.24 6.11
C LEU A 3 -46.17 -18.24 5.16
N ALA A 4 -46.62 -18.17 3.90
CA ALA A 4 -45.94 -17.36 2.89
C ALA A 4 -46.01 -15.81 3.05
N PRO A 5 -47.07 -15.18 3.55
CA PRO A 5 -47.11 -13.71 3.62
C PRO A 5 -46.27 -13.12 4.77
N LEU A 6 -45.96 -13.89 5.82
CA LEU A 6 -45.14 -13.37 6.93
C LEU A 6 -43.66 -13.27 6.59
N LEU A 7 -43.13 -14.17 5.74
CA LEU A 7 -41.73 -14.14 5.29
C LEU A 7 -41.45 -12.93 4.36
N LEU A 8 -42.42 -12.54 3.53
CA LEU A 8 -42.30 -11.40 2.62
C LEU A 8 -42.23 -10.02 3.33
N LEU A 9 -42.81 -9.94 4.54
CA LEU A 9 -42.72 -8.71 5.37
C LEU A 9 -41.45 -8.64 6.23
N LEU A 10 -40.82 -9.80 6.53
CA LEU A 10 -39.59 -9.84 7.33
C LEU A 10 -38.31 -9.54 6.53
N LEU A 11 -38.29 -9.79 5.20
CA LEU A 11 -37.15 -9.54 4.34
C LEU A 11 -36.75 -8.05 4.29
N PRO A 12 -37.69 -7.09 4.07
CA PRO A 12 -37.32 -5.67 4.07
C PRO A 12 -36.88 -5.16 5.45
N LEU A 13 -37.45 -5.72 6.54
CA LEU A 13 -37.01 -5.37 7.91
C LEU A 13 -35.58 -5.85 8.17
N ALA A 14 -35.23 -7.06 7.76
CA ALA A 14 -33.88 -7.60 7.89
C ALA A 14 -32.86 -6.81 7.06
N LEU A 15 -33.21 -6.39 5.84
CA LEU A 15 -32.37 -5.53 4.99
C LEU A 15 -32.14 -4.15 5.62
N VAL A 16 -33.18 -3.55 6.20
CA VAL A 16 -33.08 -2.27 6.93
C VAL A 16 -32.21 -2.42 8.16
N LEU A 17 -32.33 -3.52 8.90
CA LEU A 17 -31.52 -3.78 10.08
C LEU A 17 -30.03 -3.98 9.72
N VAL A 18 -29.74 -4.71 8.67
CA VAL A 18 -28.39 -4.89 8.14
C VAL A 18 -27.80 -3.55 7.69
N GLN A 19 -28.58 -2.71 6.99
CA GLN A 19 -28.13 -1.37 6.58
C GLN A 19 -27.89 -0.44 7.78
N LEU A 20 -28.72 -0.53 8.82
CA LEU A 20 -28.53 0.23 10.06
C LEU A 20 -27.30 -0.24 10.84
N LEU A 21 -27.03 -1.55 10.91
CA LEU A 21 -25.86 -2.12 11.56
C LEU A 21 -24.58 -1.76 10.80
N LEU A 22 -24.60 -1.80 9.46
CA LEU A 22 -23.49 -1.35 8.62
C LEU A 22 -23.23 0.16 8.77
N ARG A 23 -24.28 1.00 8.78
CA ARG A 23 -24.17 2.44 9.04
C ARG A 23 -23.64 2.72 10.46
N TRP A 24 -24.11 2.00 11.46
CA TRP A 24 -23.65 2.15 12.85
C TRP A 24 -22.19 1.72 13.01
N GLY A 25 -21.80 0.62 12.38
CA GLY A 25 -20.41 0.17 12.36
C GLY A 25 -19.49 1.17 11.66
N LEU A 26 -19.94 1.74 10.51
CA LEU A 26 -19.21 2.79 9.80
C LEU A 26 -19.12 4.08 10.64
N GLN A 27 -20.23 4.48 11.29
CA GLN A 27 -20.26 5.68 12.13
C GLN A 27 -19.36 5.52 13.37
N ARG A 28 -19.36 4.36 14.01
CA ARG A 28 -18.46 4.06 15.12
C ARG A 28 -16.99 4.07 14.72
N ARG A 29 -16.66 3.59 13.51
CA ARG A 29 -15.30 3.70 12.95
C ARG A 29 -14.93 5.16 12.65
N VAL A 30 -15.85 5.94 12.09
CA VAL A 30 -15.64 7.38 11.86
C VAL A 30 -15.47 8.12 13.18
N ASP A 31 -16.21 7.77 14.23
CA ASP A 31 -16.11 8.41 15.54
C ASP A 31 -14.85 7.96 16.30
N LEU A 32 -14.39 6.72 16.14
CA LEU A 32 -13.08 6.26 16.60
C LEU A 32 -11.93 6.99 15.86
N LEU A 33 -12.06 7.16 14.54
CA LEU A 33 -11.12 7.95 13.76
C LEU A 33 -11.16 9.43 14.15
N ARG A 34 -12.33 9.99 14.46
CA ARG A 34 -12.49 11.37 14.96
C ARG A 34 -11.99 11.56 16.39
N SER A 35 -12.16 10.58 17.27
CA SER A 35 -11.59 10.67 18.63
C SER A 35 -10.06 10.55 18.61
N ALA A 36 -9.47 9.86 17.63
CA ALA A 36 -8.04 9.91 17.35
C ALA A 36 -7.58 11.31 16.85
N HIS A 37 -8.50 12.16 16.36
CA HIS A 37 -8.21 13.53 15.92
C HIS A 37 -7.90 14.53 17.05
N SER A 38 -7.95 14.12 18.30
CA SER A 38 -7.51 14.95 19.43
C SER A 38 -6.04 14.71 19.82
N TYR A 39 -5.21 14.16 18.92
CA TYR A 39 -3.78 14.11 19.18
C TYR A 39 -3.25 15.55 19.31
N ARG A 40 -3.15 16.01 20.55
CA ARG A 40 -2.23 17.08 20.92
C ARG A 40 -0.87 16.42 21.10
N PRO A 41 0.16 16.84 20.35
CA PRO A 41 1.51 16.42 20.66
C PRO A 41 1.76 16.77 22.13
N PRO A 42 2.41 15.90 22.91
CA PRO A 42 2.72 16.18 24.31
C PRO A 42 3.43 17.52 24.41
N GLN A 43 2.85 18.45 25.17
CA GLN A 43 3.47 19.72 25.53
C GLN A 43 4.46 19.45 26.67
N GLY A 44 5.56 18.79 26.37
CA GLY A 44 6.64 18.51 27.28
C GLY A 44 7.91 18.26 26.48
N ARG A 45 9.07 18.66 27.03
CA ARG A 45 10.39 18.53 26.43
C ARG A 45 10.89 17.07 26.41
N ASP A 46 10.01 16.12 26.19
CA ASP A 46 10.42 14.75 25.98
C ASP A 46 10.74 14.59 24.49
N THR A 47 12.01 14.40 24.19
CA THR A 47 12.46 13.91 22.89
C THR A 47 11.57 12.72 22.55
N PRO A 48 10.87 12.72 21.40
CA PRO A 48 10.02 11.61 21.04
C PRO A 48 10.88 10.33 21.05
N VAL A 49 10.45 9.35 21.85
CA VAL A 49 11.13 8.06 21.87
C VAL A 49 10.89 7.42 20.52
N LEU A 50 11.95 7.32 19.72
CA LEU A 50 11.89 6.67 18.43
C LEU A 50 11.58 5.19 18.64
N VAL A 51 10.35 4.77 18.33
CA VAL A 51 9.95 3.36 18.41
C VAL A 51 10.49 2.64 17.19
N GLU A 52 11.25 1.59 17.42
CA GLU A 52 11.77 0.72 16.37
C GLU A 52 10.78 -0.41 16.08
N VAL A 53 10.43 -0.58 14.80
CA VAL A 53 9.56 -1.66 14.31
C VAL A 53 10.36 -2.55 13.39
N ASP A 54 10.48 -3.83 13.76
CA ASP A 54 11.10 -4.85 12.92
C ASP A 54 10.02 -5.53 12.07
N VAL A 55 10.02 -5.21 10.77
CA VAL A 55 9.03 -5.70 9.80
C VAL A 55 9.21 -7.20 9.52
N ASP A 56 10.41 -7.74 9.69
CA ASP A 56 10.71 -9.15 9.36
C ASP A 56 10.36 -10.12 10.49
N SER A 57 10.28 -9.65 11.73
CA SER A 57 10.03 -10.48 12.91
C SER A 57 8.67 -10.28 13.55
N SER A 58 7.94 -9.22 13.18
CA SER A 58 6.64 -8.93 13.76
C SER A 58 5.53 -9.78 13.12
N PRO A 59 4.72 -10.50 13.93
CA PRO A 59 3.58 -11.29 13.43
C PRO A 59 2.54 -10.46 12.63
N LEU A 60 2.54 -9.14 12.78
CA LEU A 60 1.69 -8.24 12.03
C LEU A 60 1.90 -8.35 10.51
N PHE A 61 3.12 -8.70 10.11
CA PHE A 61 3.53 -8.77 8.71
C PHE A 61 3.64 -10.21 8.17
N ASP A 62 3.27 -11.22 8.97
CA ASP A 62 3.28 -12.61 8.55
C ASP A 62 2.42 -12.82 7.30
N CYS A 63 3.01 -13.41 6.28
CA CYS A 63 2.29 -13.92 5.12
C CYS A 63 2.05 -15.42 5.29
N LYS A 64 0.83 -15.77 5.65
CA LYS A 64 0.42 -17.19 5.83
C LYS A 64 -0.58 -17.51 4.74
N ALA A 65 -0.13 -18.25 3.74
CA ALA A 65 -1.00 -18.72 2.69
C ALA A 65 -2.18 -19.52 3.27
N SER A 66 -3.39 -19.00 3.10
CA SER A 66 -4.62 -19.77 3.28
C SER A 66 -5.12 -20.15 1.89
N PRO A 67 -5.00 -21.41 1.47
CA PRO A 67 -5.30 -21.81 0.10
C PRO A 67 -6.79 -21.67 -0.28
N GLU A 68 -7.66 -21.44 0.69
CA GLU A 68 -9.12 -21.38 0.48
C GLU A 68 -9.68 -19.96 0.35
N ALA A 69 -8.95 -18.93 0.80
CA ALA A 69 -9.45 -17.56 0.73
C ALA A 69 -9.26 -16.95 -0.66
N PRO A 70 -10.32 -16.38 -1.28
CA PRO A 70 -10.20 -15.77 -2.59
C PRO A 70 -9.38 -14.47 -2.54
N PRO A 71 -8.45 -14.25 -3.48
CA PRO A 71 -7.72 -13.00 -3.62
C PRO A 71 -8.65 -11.79 -3.81
N HIS A 72 -8.32 -10.66 -3.19
CA HIS A 72 -9.13 -9.45 -3.25
C HIS A 72 -8.30 -8.19 -3.53
N TYR A 73 -7.22 -7.97 -2.80
CA TYR A 73 -6.34 -6.82 -2.97
C TYR A 73 -4.96 -7.27 -3.49
N LEU A 74 -4.37 -6.46 -4.34
CA LEU A 74 -2.95 -6.52 -4.66
C LEU A 74 -2.31 -5.23 -4.17
N VAL A 75 -1.50 -5.34 -3.13
CA VAL A 75 -0.69 -4.25 -2.60
C VAL A 75 0.67 -4.33 -3.27
N PHE A 76 1.15 -3.25 -3.87
CA PHE A 76 2.43 -3.26 -4.59
C PHE A 76 3.23 -1.98 -4.38
N ASP A 77 4.52 -2.10 -4.59
CA ASP A 77 5.50 -1.03 -4.47
C ASP A 77 6.59 -1.19 -5.52
N THR A 78 7.26 -0.10 -5.87
CA THR A 78 8.28 -0.07 -6.93
C THR A 78 9.43 0.85 -6.55
N GLU A 79 10.67 0.46 -6.94
CA GLU A 79 11.84 1.33 -6.88
C GLU A 79 12.41 1.54 -8.29
N THR A 80 13.12 2.65 -8.50
CA THR A 80 13.60 3.09 -9.81
C THR A 80 15.10 3.34 -9.82
N LEU A 81 15.70 3.38 -11.03
CA LEU A 81 17.12 3.71 -11.22
C LEU A 81 17.48 5.09 -10.69
N ASP A 82 16.52 6.03 -10.74
CA ASP A 82 16.76 7.42 -10.36
C ASP A 82 15.58 7.99 -9.58
N VAL A 83 15.83 9.02 -8.78
CA VAL A 83 14.79 9.73 -8.04
C VAL A 83 14.11 10.72 -8.99
N LEU A 84 12.78 10.67 -9.03
CA LEU A 84 12.00 11.65 -9.78
C LEU A 84 11.80 12.91 -8.94
N HIS A 85 12.37 14.01 -9.36
CA HIS A 85 12.16 15.32 -8.74
C HIS A 85 10.79 15.90 -9.16
N GLU A 86 10.09 16.56 -8.23
CA GLU A 86 8.76 17.14 -8.50
C GLU A 86 8.74 18.10 -9.69
N GLU A 87 9.87 18.75 -9.98
CA GLU A 87 10.07 19.66 -11.11
C GLU A 87 10.09 18.94 -12.48
N GLU A 88 10.41 17.65 -12.48
CA GLU A 88 10.51 16.82 -13.68
C GLU A 88 9.24 15.98 -13.94
N VAL A 89 8.31 15.94 -12.98
CA VAL A 89 7.08 15.15 -13.06
C VAL A 89 6.00 15.91 -13.84
N GLY A 90 6.24 16.17 -15.13
CA GLY A 90 5.17 16.48 -16.08
C GLY A 90 4.31 15.23 -16.35
N GLU A 91 3.04 15.41 -16.74
CA GLU A 91 2.19 14.27 -17.14
C GLU A 91 2.80 13.48 -18.32
N ASP A 92 3.67 14.11 -19.11
CA ASP A 92 4.32 13.57 -20.30
C ASP A 92 5.77 13.08 -20.08
N SER A 93 6.36 13.22 -18.86
CA SER A 93 7.72 12.75 -18.61
C SER A 93 7.76 11.22 -18.54
N GLU A 94 8.71 10.57 -19.23
CA GLU A 94 8.91 9.14 -19.07
C GLU A 94 9.40 8.84 -17.64
N PRO A 95 8.80 7.85 -16.93
CA PRO A 95 9.28 7.48 -15.61
C PRO A 95 10.67 6.85 -15.70
N SER A 96 11.49 7.04 -14.67
CA SER A 96 12.76 6.33 -14.53
C SER A 96 12.55 4.81 -14.53
N PRO A 97 13.44 4.01 -15.16
CA PRO A 97 13.26 2.57 -15.27
C PRO A 97 13.09 1.86 -13.92
N LEU A 98 12.17 0.90 -13.88
CA LEU A 98 11.87 0.06 -12.73
C LEU A 98 13.04 -0.88 -12.41
N ILE A 99 13.51 -0.91 -11.17
CA ILE A 99 14.55 -1.84 -10.70
C ILE A 99 14.06 -2.83 -9.64
N LEU A 100 12.98 -2.51 -8.94
CA LEU A 100 12.40 -3.41 -7.96
C LEU A 100 10.88 -3.37 -8.08
N LEU A 101 10.26 -4.56 -8.10
CA LEU A 101 8.81 -4.71 -8.04
C LEU A 101 8.46 -5.70 -6.94
N SER A 102 7.68 -5.25 -5.98
CA SER A 102 7.26 -6.04 -4.83
C SER A 102 5.76 -6.00 -4.68
N TRP A 103 5.15 -7.14 -4.28
CA TRP A 103 3.72 -7.17 -4.06
C TRP A 103 3.27 -8.18 -3.01
N GLN A 104 2.12 -7.92 -2.41
CA GLN A 104 1.34 -8.86 -1.64
C GLN A 104 -0.05 -9.03 -2.26
N VAL A 105 -0.51 -10.26 -2.36
CA VAL A 105 -1.90 -10.60 -2.63
C VAL A 105 -2.60 -10.85 -1.30
N LEU A 106 -3.67 -10.11 -1.04
CA LEU A 106 -4.44 -10.23 0.19
C LEU A 106 -5.86 -10.69 -0.12
N ASP A 107 -6.47 -11.37 0.85
CA ASP A 107 -7.91 -11.64 0.82
C ASP A 107 -8.75 -10.40 1.18
N ALA A 108 -10.06 -10.54 1.22
CA ALA A 108 -10.99 -9.45 1.57
C ALA A 108 -10.86 -8.98 3.03
N MET A 109 -10.30 -9.78 3.92
CA MET A 109 -10.04 -9.47 5.32
C MET A 109 -8.62 -8.93 5.56
N GLY A 110 -7.82 -8.77 4.48
CA GLY A 110 -6.46 -8.28 4.54
C GLY A 110 -5.41 -9.31 4.97
N ALA A 111 -5.75 -10.58 5.03
CA ALA A 111 -4.77 -11.63 5.27
C ALA A 111 -3.88 -11.84 4.04
N CYS A 112 -2.57 -11.97 4.23
CA CYS A 112 -1.62 -12.19 3.14
C CYS A 112 -1.70 -13.64 2.63
N LEU A 113 -1.94 -13.79 1.33
CA LEU A 113 -2.00 -15.06 0.62
C LEU A 113 -0.71 -15.38 -0.16
N LEU A 114 -0.04 -14.35 -0.65
CA LEU A 114 1.18 -14.42 -1.44
C LEU A 114 1.99 -13.16 -1.24
N GLU A 115 3.31 -13.29 -1.17
CA GLU A 115 4.24 -12.18 -1.09
C GLU A 115 5.42 -12.47 -2.01
N GLU A 116 5.78 -11.50 -2.86
CA GLU A 116 6.90 -11.61 -3.80
C GLU A 116 7.65 -10.28 -3.91
N THR A 117 8.94 -10.38 -4.20
CA THR A 117 9.82 -9.23 -4.50
C THR A 117 10.84 -9.65 -5.54
N HIS A 118 11.01 -8.83 -6.57
CA HIS A 118 11.85 -9.09 -7.72
C HIS A 118 12.73 -7.90 -8.03
N LEU A 119 14.04 -8.10 -7.93
CA LEU A 119 15.05 -7.15 -8.39
C LEU A 119 15.22 -7.31 -9.90
N ILE A 120 15.18 -6.22 -10.65
CA ILE A 120 15.21 -6.22 -12.11
C ILE A 120 16.56 -5.72 -12.58
N ARG A 121 17.22 -6.51 -13.42
CA ARG A 121 18.51 -6.13 -14.03
C ARG A 121 18.34 -5.04 -15.05
N ARG A 122 19.19 -4.02 -14.96
CA ARG A 122 19.30 -2.94 -15.93
C ARG A 122 20.76 -2.80 -16.38
N THR A 123 20.94 -2.21 -17.54
CA THR A 123 22.28 -1.88 -18.08
C THR A 123 22.80 -0.55 -17.61
N THR A 124 21.90 0.33 -17.17
CA THR A 124 22.23 1.65 -16.62
C THR A 124 22.46 1.54 -15.11
N PRO A 125 23.51 2.15 -14.55
CA PRO A 125 23.75 2.19 -13.13
C PRO A 125 22.62 2.90 -12.36
N ILE A 126 22.43 2.51 -11.10
CA ILE A 126 21.54 3.21 -10.17
C ILE A 126 22.23 4.50 -9.72
N SER A 127 21.49 5.61 -9.66
CA SER A 127 22.04 6.88 -9.15
C SER A 127 22.40 6.77 -7.66
N GLU A 128 23.38 7.58 -7.22
CA GLU A 128 23.75 7.64 -5.80
C GLU A 128 22.57 8.06 -4.91
N GLU A 129 21.75 8.99 -5.42
CA GLU A 129 20.58 9.49 -4.71
C GLU A 129 19.52 8.38 -4.53
N ALA A 130 19.21 7.64 -5.58
CA ALA A 130 18.29 6.51 -5.51
C ALA A 130 18.85 5.41 -4.60
N THR A 131 20.14 5.09 -4.68
CA THR A 131 20.82 4.15 -3.77
C THR A 131 20.70 4.59 -2.31
N CYS A 132 20.85 5.89 -2.00
CA CYS A 132 20.65 6.42 -0.65
C CYS A 132 19.21 6.27 -0.16
N LEU A 133 18.23 6.34 -1.07
CA LEU A 133 16.80 6.25 -0.75
C LEU A 133 16.36 4.82 -0.44
N HIS A 134 16.59 3.87 -1.36
CA HIS A 134 16.11 2.48 -1.26
C HIS A 134 17.19 1.48 -0.84
N GLY A 135 18.48 1.88 -0.83
CA GLY A 135 19.59 1.07 -0.37
C GLY A 135 20.04 -0.05 -1.33
N ILE A 136 19.50 -0.13 -2.56
CA ILE A 136 19.90 -1.11 -3.58
C ILE A 136 21.11 -0.53 -4.33
N THR A 137 22.16 -1.34 -4.49
CA THR A 137 23.37 -0.91 -5.25
C THR A 137 23.34 -1.42 -6.69
N THR A 138 24.11 -0.77 -7.55
CA THR A 138 24.30 -1.22 -8.95
C THR A 138 24.85 -2.65 -8.99
N GLU A 139 25.83 -2.99 -8.15
CA GLU A 139 26.45 -4.32 -8.08
C GLU A 139 25.47 -5.38 -7.63
N GLU A 140 24.56 -5.05 -6.70
CA GLU A 140 23.48 -5.95 -6.26
C GLU A 140 22.51 -6.20 -7.42
N MET A 141 22.09 -5.16 -8.11
CA MET A 141 21.19 -5.24 -9.27
C MET A 141 21.80 -6.04 -10.43
N GLU A 142 23.08 -5.86 -10.72
CA GLU A 142 23.78 -6.59 -11.80
C GLU A 142 23.92 -8.09 -11.46
N ARG A 143 24.23 -8.41 -10.19
CA ARG A 143 24.47 -9.78 -9.74
C ARG A 143 23.18 -10.57 -9.57
N GLU A 144 22.16 -9.98 -8.96
CA GLU A 144 20.95 -10.68 -8.50
C GLU A 144 19.70 -10.34 -9.32
N GLY A 145 19.78 -9.31 -10.18
CA GLY A 145 18.62 -8.86 -10.95
C GLY A 145 18.14 -9.89 -11.98
N GLU A 146 16.84 -9.98 -12.10
CA GLU A 146 16.10 -10.83 -13.04
C GLU A 146 15.78 -10.08 -14.34
N GLU A 147 15.37 -10.79 -15.36
CA GLU A 147 14.85 -10.20 -16.59
C GLU A 147 13.48 -9.56 -16.36
N LEU A 148 13.28 -8.36 -16.88
CA LEU A 148 12.04 -7.57 -16.68
C LEU A 148 10.77 -8.31 -17.14
N ARG A 149 10.80 -8.90 -18.35
CA ARG A 149 9.60 -9.46 -18.97
C ARG A 149 8.98 -10.63 -18.19
N PRO A 150 9.74 -11.62 -17.71
CA PRO A 150 9.22 -12.66 -16.81
C PRO A 150 8.62 -12.12 -15.52
N VAL A 151 9.26 -11.14 -14.87
CA VAL A 151 8.76 -10.51 -13.65
C VAL A 151 7.41 -9.82 -13.89
N LEU A 152 7.28 -9.07 -14.98
CA LEU A 152 6.02 -8.44 -15.36
C LEU A 152 4.91 -9.47 -15.68
N HIS A 153 5.25 -10.60 -16.24
CA HIS A 153 4.27 -11.69 -16.43
C HIS A 153 3.76 -12.25 -15.11
N LEU A 154 4.63 -12.48 -14.13
CA LEU A 154 4.24 -12.93 -12.79
C LEU A 154 3.33 -11.89 -12.11
N PHE A 155 3.68 -10.61 -12.21
CA PHE A 155 2.87 -9.53 -11.69
C PHE A 155 1.48 -9.48 -12.34
N LEU A 156 1.39 -9.59 -13.66
CA LEU A 156 0.12 -9.62 -14.38
C LEU A 156 -0.75 -10.83 -14.00
N GLN A 157 -0.14 -12.00 -13.70
CA GLN A 157 -0.87 -13.15 -13.17
C GLN A 157 -1.48 -12.85 -11.79
N ALA A 158 -0.74 -12.14 -10.93
CA ALA A 158 -1.27 -11.68 -9.65
C ALA A 158 -2.39 -10.65 -9.82
N VAL A 159 -2.22 -9.66 -10.73
CA VAL A 159 -3.24 -8.66 -11.10
C VAL A 159 -4.53 -9.31 -11.57
N GLY A 160 -4.46 -10.34 -12.43
CA GLY A 160 -5.65 -11.05 -12.95
C GLY A 160 -6.45 -11.82 -11.91
N ARG A 161 -5.97 -11.93 -10.67
CA ARG A 161 -6.63 -12.67 -9.58
C ARG A 161 -7.32 -11.79 -8.56
N VAL A 162 -7.10 -10.48 -8.59
CA VAL A 162 -7.56 -9.53 -7.57
C VAL A 162 -8.63 -8.59 -8.10
N LYS A 163 -9.23 -7.82 -7.21
CA LYS A 163 -10.30 -6.87 -7.54
C LYS A 163 -9.87 -5.42 -7.38
N ILE A 164 -8.86 -5.13 -6.57
CA ILE A 164 -8.43 -3.77 -6.22
C ILE A 164 -6.91 -3.73 -6.17
N LEU A 165 -6.32 -2.72 -6.81
CA LEU A 165 -4.91 -2.39 -6.71
C LEU A 165 -4.69 -1.38 -5.59
N VAL A 166 -3.67 -1.61 -4.76
CA VAL A 166 -3.35 -0.77 -3.62
C VAL A 166 -1.87 -0.40 -3.64
N ALA A 167 -1.57 0.87 -3.41
CA ALA A 167 -0.20 1.31 -3.14
C ALA A 167 -0.19 2.59 -2.29
N HIS A 168 0.95 2.92 -1.73
CA HIS A 168 1.19 4.23 -1.15
C HIS A 168 1.69 5.18 -2.24
N ASN A 169 0.84 6.06 -2.76
CA ASN A 169 0.97 6.77 -4.03
C ASN A 169 0.73 5.88 -5.27
N VAL A 170 -0.43 5.24 -5.31
CA VAL A 170 -0.81 4.28 -6.36
C VAL A 170 -0.70 4.86 -7.78
N ARG A 171 -0.90 6.16 -7.94
CA ARG A 171 -0.82 6.84 -9.24
C ARG A 171 0.60 6.75 -9.81
N PHE A 172 1.60 6.98 -8.98
CA PHE A 172 3.02 6.86 -9.36
C PHE A 172 3.39 5.42 -9.73
N HIS A 173 3.19 4.48 -8.81
CA HIS A 173 3.59 3.09 -8.99
C HIS A 173 2.88 2.44 -10.19
N ARG A 174 1.58 2.70 -10.36
CA ARG A 174 0.81 2.19 -11.50
C ARG A 174 1.32 2.73 -12.84
N ARG A 175 1.61 4.04 -12.92
CA ARG A 175 2.15 4.68 -14.14
C ARG A 175 3.48 4.04 -14.52
N LEU A 176 4.37 3.81 -13.55
CA LEU A 176 5.66 3.19 -13.77
C LEU A 176 5.51 1.79 -14.36
N VAL A 177 4.68 0.94 -13.75
CA VAL A 177 4.46 -0.43 -14.27
C VAL A 177 3.79 -0.41 -15.64
N LEU A 178 2.84 0.49 -15.91
CA LEU A 178 2.22 0.64 -17.23
C LEU A 178 3.24 1.02 -18.31
N SER A 179 4.17 1.93 -18.01
CA SER A 179 5.27 2.28 -18.92
C SER A 179 6.15 1.07 -19.25
N GLU A 180 6.53 0.29 -18.24
CA GLU A 180 7.36 -0.90 -18.45
C GLU A 180 6.63 -2.01 -19.24
N LEU A 181 5.33 -2.23 -18.96
CA LEU A 181 4.50 -3.16 -19.73
C LEU A 181 4.45 -2.77 -21.21
N SER A 182 4.22 -1.49 -21.48
CA SER A 182 4.19 -0.93 -22.84
C SER A 182 5.54 -1.10 -23.54
N ALA A 183 6.64 -0.80 -22.85
CA ALA A 183 7.99 -0.87 -23.40
C ALA A 183 8.37 -2.31 -23.84
N VAL A 184 7.88 -3.33 -23.15
CA VAL A 184 8.14 -4.74 -23.51
C VAL A 184 7.01 -5.38 -24.32
N GLY A 185 5.99 -4.63 -24.73
CA GLY A 185 4.87 -5.11 -25.53
C GLY A 185 3.97 -6.11 -24.80
N LEU A 186 3.76 -5.94 -23.50
CA LEU A 186 2.81 -6.68 -22.68
C LEU A 186 1.48 -5.92 -22.55
N PRO A 187 0.35 -6.61 -22.30
CA PRO A 187 -0.95 -5.97 -22.18
C PRO A 187 -1.00 -5.06 -20.94
N THR A 188 -1.48 -3.82 -21.10
CA THR A 188 -1.67 -2.84 -20.03
C THR A 188 -3.08 -2.88 -19.43
N GLU A 189 -4.06 -3.33 -20.23
CA GLU A 189 -5.49 -3.34 -19.90
C GLU A 189 -5.80 -4.02 -18.54
N PRO A 190 -5.21 -5.17 -18.15
CA PRO A 190 -5.50 -5.75 -16.85
C PRO A 190 -5.18 -4.82 -15.67
N LEU A 191 -4.11 -4.03 -15.80
CA LEU A 191 -3.72 -3.06 -14.77
C LEU A 191 -4.55 -1.77 -14.86
N GLU A 192 -4.98 -1.38 -16.04
CA GLU A 192 -5.78 -0.18 -16.28
C GLU A 192 -7.24 -0.32 -15.85
N SER A 193 -7.81 -1.51 -15.99
CA SER A 193 -9.22 -1.77 -15.72
C SER A 193 -9.56 -1.89 -14.23
N LEU A 194 -8.60 -2.22 -13.38
CA LEU A 194 -8.85 -2.42 -11.96
C LEU A 194 -9.00 -1.08 -11.20
N PRO A 195 -9.96 -1.01 -10.28
CA PRO A 195 -10.06 0.10 -9.34
C PRO A 195 -8.82 0.17 -8.45
N THR A 196 -8.46 1.39 -8.06
CA THR A 196 -7.28 1.67 -7.25
C THR A 196 -7.64 2.24 -5.89
N LEU A 197 -6.80 1.97 -4.88
CA LEU A 197 -6.86 2.56 -3.56
C LEU A 197 -5.47 3.08 -3.18
N CYS A 198 -5.40 4.37 -2.83
CA CYS A 198 -4.17 5.02 -2.39
C CYS A 198 -4.17 5.19 -0.88
N THR A 199 -3.26 4.52 -0.17
CA THR A 199 -3.14 4.66 1.28
C THR A 199 -2.64 6.05 1.68
N MET A 200 -1.82 6.70 0.84
CA MET A 200 -1.35 8.07 1.03
C MET A 200 -2.51 9.08 1.03
N GLU A 201 -3.39 9.01 0.02
CA GLU A 201 -4.58 9.88 -0.06
C GLU A 201 -5.58 9.60 1.06
N ARG A 202 -5.78 8.32 1.41
CA ARG A 202 -6.60 7.93 2.56
C ARG A 202 -6.03 8.44 3.87
N GLY A 203 -4.69 8.41 4.02
CA GLY A 203 -4.00 8.94 5.18
C GLY A 203 -4.11 10.47 5.32
N ARG A 204 -4.24 11.21 4.22
CA ARG A 204 -4.34 12.69 4.24
C ARG A 204 -5.49 13.20 5.11
N VAL A 205 -6.61 12.48 5.16
CA VAL A 205 -7.78 12.89 5.98
C VAL A 205 -7.55 12.76 7.48
N LEU A 206 -6.46 12.10 7.90
CA LEU A 206 -6.07 11.96 9.30
C LEU A 206 -5.43 13.23 9.88
N GLY A 207 -5.23 14.26 9.05
CA GLY A 207 -4.85 15.60 9.51
C GLY A 207 -3.35 15.81 9.69
N PHE A 208 -2.50 15.10 8.97
CA PHE A 208 -1.07 15.41 8.89
C PHE A 208 -0.87 16.83 8.38
N LYS A 209 -0.06 17.62 9.10
CA LYS A 209 0.18 19.02 8.78
C LYS A 209 1.66 19.35 8.86
N ARG A 210 2.09 20.22 7.96
CA ARG A 210 3.40 20.85 8.02
C ARG A 210 3.56 21.64 9.30
N ARG A 211 4.67 21.48 10.02
CA ARG A 211 4.90 22.15 11.31
C ARG A 211 5.03 23.67 11.18
N ASP A 212 5.58 24.13 10.06
CA ASP A 212 5.88 25.54 9.78
C ASP A 212 4.68 26.32 9.22
N THR A 213 3.94 25.73 8.27
CA THR A 213 2.84 26.42 7.57
C THR A 213 1.45 25.98 8.02
N GLY A 214 1.33 24.82 8.67
CA GLY A 214 0.03 24.21 9.01
C GLY A 214 -0.72 23.63 7.81
N GLU A 215 -0.10 23.60 6.63
CA GLU A 215 -0.69 23.01 5.43
C GLU A 215 -0.88 21.49 5.56
N ALA A 216 -1.94 20.99 4.95
CA ALA A 216 -2.19 19.54 4.92
C ALA A 216 -1.12 18.83 4.08
N LEU A 217 -0.48 17.85 4.68
CA LEU A 217 0.53 17.00 4.03
C LEU A 217 -0.01 15.63 3.70
N TYR A 218 0.56 15.05 2.65
CA TYR A 218 0.51 13.61 2.45
C TYR A 218 1.50 12.94 3.43
N PRO A 219 1.05 12.00 4.28
CA PRO A 219 1.96 11.31 5.17
C PRO A 219 2.93 10.43 4.40
N LYS A 220 4.17 10.31 4.86
CA LYS A 220 5.04 9.22 4.44
C LYS A 220 4.46 7.90 4.92
N LEU A 221 4.79 6.79 4.25
CA LEU A 221 4.25 5.48 4.60
C LEU A 221 4.59 5.07 6.04
N SER A 222 5.82 5.30 6.49
CA SER A 222 6.24 5.07 7.87
C SER A 222 5.51 5.93 8.89
N GLU A 223 5.26 7.21 8.57
CA GLU A 223 4.48 8.13 9.42
C GLU A 223 3.03 7.68 9.56
N LEU A 224 2.42 7.27 8.44
CA LEU A 224 1.07 6.75 8.42
C LEU A 224 0.95 5.49 9.27
N PHE A 225 1.88 4.55 9.10
CA PHE A 225 1.94 3.32 9.90
C PHE A 225 2.10 3.64 11.40
N GLY A 226 3.06 4.48 11.75
CA GLY A 226 3.29 4.89 13.13
C GLY A 226 2.07 5.53 13.77
N TYR A 227 1.37 6.39 13.03
CA TYR A 227 0.13 7.01 13.49
C TYR A 227 -0.98 5.98 13.74
N LEU A 228 -1.19 5.04 12.81
CA LEU A 228 -2.27 4.06 12.87
C LEU A 228 -2.07 2.98 13.94
N TYR A 229 -0.82 2.55 14.16
CA TYR A 229 -0.52 1.42 15.04
C TYR A 229 0.11 1.81 16.37
N LEU A 230 0.87 2.91 16.40
CA LEU A 230 1.65 3.33 17.58
C LEU A 230 1.17 4.67 18.14
N HIS A 231 0.18 5.29 17.52
CA HIS A 231 -0.35 6.62 17.85
C HIS A 231 0.70 7.74 17.85
N GLN A 232 1.77 7.54 17.07
CA GLN A 232 2.83 8.53 16.85
C GLN A 232 3.41 8.37 15.44
N PRO A 233 3.68 9.48 14.70
CA PRO A 233 4.18 9.40 13.34
C PRO A 233 5.69 9.10 13.25
N GLU A 234 6.44 9.31 14.33
CA GLU A 234 7.90 9.18 14.34
C GLU A 234 8.28 7.76 14.73
N VAL A 235 8.61 6.93 13.72
CA VAL A 235 9.02 5.53 13.89
C VAL A 235 10.26 5.23 13.07
N SER A 236 11.11 4.34 13.59
CA SER A 236 12.21 3.72 12.84
C SER A 236 11.78 2.35 12.37
N ILE A 237 11.94 2.09 11.09
CA ILE A 237 11.58 0.80 10.50
C ILE A 237 12.84 0.01 10.22
N ARG A 238 12.99 -1.14 10.90
CA ARG A 238 14.04 -2.11 10.63
C ARG A 238 13.52 -3.17 9.66
N PHE A 239 14.32 -3.56 8.69
CA PHE A 239 13.99 -4.58 7.69
C PHE A 239 15.26 -5.22 7.14
N ARG A 240 15.16 -6.46 6.66
CA ARG A 240 16.22 -7.19 5.96
C ARG A 240 15.99 -7.22 4.45
N GLN A 241 14.75 -7.42 4.05
CA GLN A 241 14.36 -7.48 2.64
C GLN A 241 13.83 -6.10 2.21
N LYS A 242 14.65 -5.36 1.47
CA LYS A 242 14.40 -3.97 1.06
C LYS A 242 13.05 -3.81 0.36
N GLY A 243 12.73 -4.67 -0.60
CA GLY A 243 11.51 -4.57 -1.39
C GLY A 243 10.22 -4.87 -0.64
N LEU A 244 10.27 -5.68 0.42
CA LEU A 244 9.05 -6.07 1.16
C LEU A 244 8.67 -5.08 2.25
N ARG A 245 9.57 -4.18 2.67
CA ARG A 245 9.28 -3.20 3.72
C ARG A 245 8.02 -2.40 3.43
N ASP A 246 7.99 -1.74 2.28
CA ASP A 246 6.95 -0.76 1.96
C ASP A 246 5.63 -1.46 1.57
N VAL A 247 5.68 -2.59 0.92
CA VAL A 247 4.51 -3.44 0.66
C VAL A 247 3.86 -3.90 1.96
N ARG A 248 4.64 -4.39 2.93
CA ARG A 248 4.15 -4.84 4.24
C ARG A 248 3.55 -3.70 5.06
N LEU A 249 4.21 -2.55 5.11
CA LEU A 249 3.69 -1.35 5.77
C LEU A 249 2.40 -0.85 5.10
N CYS A 250 2.36 -0.82 3.76
CA CYS A 250 1.19 -0.42 3.00
C CYS A 250 0.00 -1.35 3.25
N ALA A 251 0.23 -2.67 3.27
CA ALA A 251 -0.80 -3.66 3.60
C ALA A 251 -1.31 -3.51 5.04
N ALA A 252 -0.42 -3.24 6.00
CA ALA A 252 -0.82 -2.95 7.37
C ALA A 252 -1.68 -1.67 7.43
N CYS A 253 -1.28 -0.59 6.77
CA CYS A 253 -2.08 0.63 6.69
C CYS A 253 -3.45 0.40 6.04
N LEU A 254 -3.53 -0.41 4.98
CA LEU A 254 -4.78 -0.78 4.33
C LEU A 254 -5.75 -1.42 5.32
N ARG A 255 -5.29 -2.37 6.16
CA ARG A 255 -6.13 -3.05 7.17
C ARG A 255 -6.79 -2.06 8.12
N GLN A 256 -6.08 -1.01 8.54
CA GLN A 256 -6.61 0.00 9.46
C GLN A 256 -7.51 1.04 8.77
N LEU A 257 -7.25 1.35 7.50
CA LEU A 257 -7.97 2.41 6.78
C LEU A 257 -9.27 1.94 6.14
N VAL A 258 -9.39 0.66 5.81
CA VAL A 258 -10.46 0.15 4.93
C VAL A 258 -11.13 -1.11 5.46
N ILE A 259 -10.36 -2.01 6.08
CA ILE A 259 -10.82 -3.31 6.56
C ILE A 259 -11.09 -3.27 8.05
#